data_15f71e5f44e5dc633f86e10cd314e85d
#
_entry.id   15f71e5f44e5dc633f86e10cd314e85d
#
_cell.length_a   1.000
_cell.length_b   1.000
_cell.length_c   1.000
_cell.angle_alpha   90.00
_cell.angle_beta   90.00
_cell.angle_gamma   90.00
#
_symmetry.space_group_name_H-M   'P 1'
#
loop_
_entity.id
_entity.type
_entity.pdbx_description
1 polymer ?
#
loop_
_entity_poly.entity_id
_entity_poly.type
_entity_poly.pdbx_seq_one_letter_code
_entity_poly.pdbx_strand_id
1 'polypeptide(L)'
;MRSSLSDTIWLSEKRKNLLLLLVEGPRNIDQIKTSLNVTSKAMMPQIKILKEQDMIVQNELDDYELSDVGRIIVKNMSPLLKTLGVIEENMEYWATRNLTSIPKSLSYRIGELGQCMLIEPDLNHMFDLPIEFTENIIRSNNVKMFISYFHPLYPRLFIDLLSKEIDFTLIFTESVFNRMRTDCSKELELLTGSGSADLYICDDSIKLTTITVTERFTYLCFFNKEGMYDHRKIMSFDESASKWGEELFTHYQNLSRRITEL
;
A
#
# COMPACT_ATOMS: atom_id res chain seq x y z
N MET A 1 -11.93 20.31 35.54
CA MET A 1 -12.60 19.52 34.52
C MET A 1 -11.57 18.50 34.04
N ARG A 2 -11.82 17.18 34.12
CA ARG A 2 -10.98 16.19 33.46
C ARG A 2 -11.12 16.43 31.96
N SER A 3 -9.99 16.55 31.21
CA SER A 3 -10.03 16.55 29.75
C SER A 3 -10.62 15.22 29.25
N SER A 4 -11.31 15.23 28.13
CA SER A 4 -11.81 13.98 27.52
C SER A 4 -10.65 13.08 27.14
N LEU A 5 -10.87 11.76 27.06
CA LEU A 5 -9.86 10.84 26.55
C LEU A 5 -9.42 11.22 25.13
N SER A 6 -10.37 11.67 24.30
CA SER A 6 -10.09 12.16 22.95
C SER A 6 -9.10 13.31 22.98
N ASP A 7 -9.35 14.37 23.79
CA ASP A 7 -8.44 15.51 23.91
C ASP A 7 -7.07 15.07 24.46
N THR A 8 -7.07 14.14 25.41
CA THR A 8 -5.84 13.60 25.98
C THR A 8 -4.94 12.96 24.91
N ILE A 9 -5.52 12.25 23.97
CA ILE A 9 -4.77 11.55 22.92
C ILE A 9 -4.45 12.51 21.77
N TRP A 10 -5.46 13.20 21.21
CA TRP A 10 -5.30 13.90 19.94
C TRP A 10 -4.60 15.26 20.06
N LEU A 11 -4.66 15.93 21.22
CA LEU A 11 -4.04 17.24 21.39
C LEU A 11 -2.57 17.19 21.84
N SER A 12 -1.94 16.02 21.89
CA SER A 12 -0.54 15.90 22.29
C SER A 12 0.22 14.83 21.52
N GLU A 13 1.07 15.25 20.61
CA GLU A 13 1.99 14.35 19.91
C GLU A 13 2.82 13.48 20.84
N LYS A 14 3.27 14.05 21.97
CA LYS A 14 4.07 13.30 22.95
C LYS A 14 3.30 12.14 23.57
N ARG A 15 2.02 12.35 23.94
CA ARG A 15 1.18 11.28 24.49
C ARG A 15 0.85 10.23 23.44
N LYS A 16 0.49 10.67 22.23
CA LYS A 16 0.22 9.81 21.10
C LYS A 16 1.42 8.91 20.78
N ASN A 17 2.61 9.50 20.63
CA ASN A 17 3.84 8.76 20.33
C ASN A 17 4.25 7.82 21.45
N LEU A 18 4.06 8.20 22.72
CA LEU A 18 4.30 7.29 23.85
C LEU A 18 3.39 6.09 23.82
N LEU A 19 2.11 6.29 23.59
CA LEU A 19 1.12 5.19 23.49
C LEU A 19 1.48 4.23 22.33
N LEU A 20 1.88 4.75 21.18
CA LEU A 20 2.31 3.94 20.04
C LEU A 20 3.59 3.16 20.35
N LEU A 21 4.57 3.78 21.00
CA LEU A 21 5.81 3.11 21.41
C LEU A 21 5.53 1.92 22.36
N LEU A 22 4.61 2.09 23.29
CA LEU A 22 4.29 1.05 24.27
C LEU A 22 3.49 -0.13 23.69
N VAL A 23 3.06 -0.06 22.42
CA VAL A 23 2.53 -1.24 21.69
C VAL A 23 3.58 -2.32 21.52
N GLU A 24 4.84 -1.93 21.34
CA GLU A 24 5.96 -2.86 21.15
C GLU A 24 6.38 -3.57 22.46
N GLY A 25 5.84 -3.12 23.60
CA GLY A 25 6.10 -3.70 24.92
C GLY A 25 6.48 -2.68 25.98
N PRO A 26 6.69 -3.12 27.23
CA PRO A 26 7.09 -2.27 28.34
C PRO A 26 8.41 -1.51 28.08
N ARG A 27 8.52 -0.29 28.59
CA ARG A 27 9.70 0.56 28.45
C ARG A 27 9.96 1.35 29.72
N ASN A 28 11.21 1.42 30.15
CA ASN A 28 11.62 2.35 31.21
C ASN A 28 11.76 3.78 30.66
N ILE A 29 11.94 4.73 31.58
CA ILE A 29 12.01 6.16 31.21
C ILE A 29 13.20 6.47 30.28
N ASP A 30 14.33 5.78 30.42
CA ASP A 30 15.51 6.04 29.60
C ASP A 30 15.32 5.50 28.16
N GLN A 31 14.68 4.36 28.01
CA GLN A 31 14.26 3.82 26.70
C GLN A 31 13.27 4.75 26.03
N ILE A 32 12.24 5.24 26.76
CA ILE A 32 11.26 6.20 26.24
C ILE A 32 11.96 7.48 25.75
N LYS A 33 12.88 8.02 26.54
CA LYS A 33 13.65 9.23 26.17
C LYS A 33 14.42 9.03 24.88
N THR A 34 15.13 7.90 24.79
CA THR A 34 15.95 7.57 23.61
C THR A 34 15.07 7.38 22.38
N SER A 35 14.02 6.55 22.46
CA SER A 35 13.15 6.22 21.33
C SER A 35 12.37 7.43 20.80
N LEU A 36 11.89 8.30 21.69
CA LEU A 36 11.09 9.47 21.31
C LEU A 36 11.90 10.78 21.19
N ASN A 37 13.21 10.73 21.42
CA ASN A 37 14.09 11.89 21.44
C ASN A 37 13.56 13.04 22.33
N VAL A 38 13.21 12.72 23.59
CA VAL A 38 12.63 13.66 24.53
C VAL A 38 13.38 13.67 25.85
N THR A 39 13.21 14.75 26.65
CA THR A 39 13.74 14.81 28.01
C THR A 39 12.75 14.25 29.03
N SER A 40 13.25 13.73 30.18
CA SER A 40 12.38 13.31 31.29
C SER A 40 11.47 14.43 31.74
N LYS A 41 11.95 15.66 31.82
CA LYS A 41 11.18 16.84 32.22
C LYS A 41 9.95 17.07 31.30
N ALA A 42 10.12 16.78 30.01
CA ALA A 42 9.04 16.93 29.02
C ALA A 42 8.07 15.75 29.03
N MET A 43 8.54 14.53 29.33
CA MET A 43 7.75 13.30 29.24
C MET A 43 7.00 12.95 30.54
N MET A 44 7.60 13.16 31.73
CA MET A 44 7.00 12.80 33.01
C MET A 44 5.59 13.38 33.23
N PRO A 45 5.32 14.66 32.89
CA PRO A 45 3.95 15.18 32.97
C PRO A 45 2.95 14.45 32.04
N GLN A 46 3.42 14.02 30.88
CA GLN A 46 2.57 13.29 29.92
C GLN A 46 2.26 11.86 30.41
N ILE A 47 3.27 11.19 30.97
CA ILE A 47 3.11 9.88 31.62
C ILE A 47 2.09 10.01 32.77
N LYS A 48 2.21 11.04 33.62
CA LYS A 48 1.27 11.25 34.71
C LYS A 48 -0.17 11.38 34.21
N ILE A 49 -0.41 12.18 33.16
CA ILE A 49 -1.74 12.36 32.57
C ILE A 49 -2.28 11.03 32.06
N LEU A 50 -1.47 10.24 31.35
CA LEU A 50 -1.90 8.96 30.83
C LEU A 50 -2.17 7.92 31.93
N LYS A 51 -1.41 7.95 33.04
CA LYS A 51 -1.72 7.12 34.23
C LYS A 51 -3.03 7.53 34.90
N GLU A 52 -3.28 8.84 35.06
CA GLU A 52 -4.54 9.36 35.63
C GLU A 52 -5.78 9.06 34.77
N GLN A 53 -5.57 8.75 33.49
CA GLN A 53 -6.61 8.34 32.55
C GLN A 53 -6.68 6.81 32.35
N ASP A 54 -5.95 6.04 33.18
CA ASP A 54 -5.89 4.58 33.10
C ASP A 54 -5.45 4.02 31.74
N MET A 55 -4.66 4.78 30.96
CA MET A 55 -4.16 4.33 29.65
C MET A 55 -2.86 3.57 29.73
N ILE A 56 -2.03 3.89 30.74
CA ILE A 56 -0.78 3.20 31.00
C ILE A 56 -0.66 2.88 32.49
N VAL A 57 0.09 1.82 32.77
CA VAL A 57 0.43 1.40 34.14
C VAL A 57 1.96 1.29 34.26
N GLN A 58 2.44 1.21 35.47
CA GLN A 58 3.83 0.92 35.78
C GLN A 58 3.89 -0.47 36.42
N ASN A 59 4.70 -1.34 35.86
CA ASN A 59 4.83 -2.72 36.35
C ASN A 59 5.81 -2.82 37.53
N GLU A 60 6.03 -4.03 38.05
CA GLU A 60 6.92 -4.31 39.18
C GLU A 60 8.41 -3.98 38.91
N LEU A 61 8.81 -3.88 37.66
CA LEU A 61 10.17 -3.54 37.22
C LEU A 61 10.34 -2.02 36.97
N ASP A 62 9.36 -1.22 37.38
CA ASP A 62 9.32 0.21 37.12
C ASP A 62 9.21 0.62 35.63
N ASP A 63 8.89 -0.33 34.75
CA ASP A 63 8.62 -0.06 33.33
C ASP A 63 7.17 0.40 33.14
N TYR A 64 6.99 1.31 32.18
CA TYR A 64 5.66 1.74 31.72
C TYR A 64 5.14 0.81 30.62
N GLU A 65 3.87 0.44 30.71
CA GLU A 65 3.19 -0.38 29.70
C GLU A 65 1.74 0.10 29.51
N LEU A 66 1.13 -0.30 28.40
CA LEU A 66 -0.28 -0.03 28.17
C LEU A 66 -1.13 -0.83 29.17
N SER A 67 -2.11 -0.15 29.79
CA SER A 67 -3.21 -0.85 30.47
C SER A 67 -4.09 -1.62 29.46
N ASP A 68 -5.03 -2.43 29.94
CA ASP A 68 -6.00 -3.09 29.06
C ASP A 68 -6.84 -2.09 28.28
N VAL A 69 -7.26 -0.99 28.92
CA VAL A 69 -7.97 0.12 28.25
C VAL A 69 -7.06 0.78 27.21
N GLY A 70 -5.82 1.07 27.57
CA GLY A 70 -4.83 1.62 26.68
C GLY A 70 -4.60 0.74 25.45
N ARG A 71 -4.47 -0.58 25.63
CA ARG A 71 -4.32 -1.55 24.51
C ARG A 71 -5.51 -1.51 23.55
N ILE A 72 -6.74 -1.49 24.08
CA ILE A 72 -7.96 -1.41 23.25
C ILE A 72 -7.95 -0.13 22.41
N ILE A 73 -7.66 1.00 23.04
CA ILE A 73 -7.69 2.32 22.38
C ILE A 73 -6.60 2.39 21.31
N VAL A 74 -5.35 2.02 21.63
CA VAL A 74 -4.22 2.12 20.70
C VAL A 74 -4.38 1.15 19.53
N LYS A 75 -4.93 -0.05 19.76
CA LYS A 75 -5.23 -1.01 18.69
C LYS A 75 -6.18 -0.42 17.63
N ASN A 76 -7.14 0.41 18.05
CA ASN A 76 -8.07 1.08 17.12
C ASN A 76 -7.47 2.38 16.54
N MET A 77 -6.66 3.09 17.30
CA MET A 77 -6.03 4.35 16.89
C MET A 77 -4.92 4.13 15.83
N SER A 78 -4.11 3.09 15.98
CA SER A 78 -2.94 2.85 15.12
C SER A 78 -3.31 2.72 13.63
N PRO A 79 -4.32 1.92 13.21
CA PRO A 79 -4.74 1.85 11.82
C PRO A 79 -5.23 3.19 11.26
N LEU A 80 -5.96 3.97 12.08
CA LEU A 80 -6.43 5.30 11.69
C LEU A 80 -5.26 6.26 11.45
N LEU A 81 -4.25 6.27 12.32
CA LEU A 81 -3.06 7.11 12.16
C LEU A 81 -2.26 6.73 10.91
N LYS A 82 -2.12 5.43 10.63
CA LYS A 82 -1.49 4.97 9.39
C LYS A 82 -2.27 5.44 8.15
N THR A 83 -3.60 5.35 8.20
CA THR A 83 -4.46 5.86 7.11
C THR A 83 -4.29 7.36 6.90
N LEU A 84 -4.27 8.15 7.99
CA LEU A 84 -4.02 9.59 7.91
C LEU A 84 -2.65 9.88 7.29
N GLY A 85 -1.60 9.16 7.71
CA GLY A 85 -0.25 9.33 7.15
C GLY A 85 -0.21 9.10 5.63
N VAL A 86 -0.78 8.00 5.14
CA VAL A 86 -0.86 7.70 3.70
C VAL A 86 -1.59 8.79 2.93
N ILE A 87 -2.70 9.31 3.48
CA ILE A 87 -3.51 10.32 2.80
C ILE A 87 -2.83 11.69 2.85
N GLU A 88 -2.30 12.11 4.00
CA GLU A 88 -1.67 13.42 4.21
C GLU A 88 -0.41 13.59 3.36
N GLU A 89 0.38 12.53 3.18
CA GLU A 89 1.60 12.55 2.36
C GLU A 89 1.30 12.95 0.90
N ASN A 90 0.16 12.52 0.35
CA ASN A 90 -0.25 12.75 -1.04
C ASN A 90 -1.73 13.18 -1.12
N MET A 91 -2.14 14.16 -0.32
CA MET A 91 -3.54 14.58 -0.14
C MET A 91 -4.24 14.91 -1.46
N GLU A 92 -3.60 15.67 -2.33
CA GLU A 92 -4.18 16.06 -3.63
C GLU A 92 -4.42 14.85 -4.53
N TYR A 93 -3.48 13.91 -4.55
CA TYR A 93 -3.63 12.66 -5.29
C TYR A 93 -4.87 11.91 -4.82
N TRP A 94 -4.95 11.59 -3.52
CA TRP A 94 -6.04 10.82 -2.96
C TRP A 94 -7.40 11.51 -3.11
N ALA A 95 -7.45 12.83 -2.94
CA ALA A 95 -8.69 13.61 -3.07
C ALA A 95 -9.27 13.57 -4.49
N THR A 96 -8.47 13.31 -5.50
CA THR A 96 -8.89 13.30 -6.91
C THR A 96 -9.12 11.88 -7.47
N ARG A 97 -8.74 10.82 -6.76
CA ARG A 97 -8.86 9.43 -7.25
C ARG A 97 -10.27 8.86 -7.10
N ASN A 98 -10.64 8.01 -8.06
CA ASN A 98 -11.80 7.14 -7.96
C ASN A 98 -11.37 5.86 -7.22
N LEU A 99 -11.75 5.75 -5.95
CA LEU A 99 -11.40 4.62 -5.09
C LEU A 99 -12.46 3.51 -5.04
N THR A 100 -13.49 3.59 -5.87
CA THR A 100 -14.58 2.59 -5.90
C THR A 100 -14.11 1.21 -6.39
N SER A 101 -12.96 1.15 -7.05
CA SER A 101 -12.30 -0.10 -7.44
C SER A 101 -11.62 -0.82 -6.27
N ILE A 102 -11.44 -0.18 -5.12
CA ILE A 102 -10.89 -0.84 -3.94
C ILE A 102 -12.04 -1.51 -3.16
N PRO A 103 -12.00 -2.84 -2.92
CA PRO A 103 -12.97 -3.51 -2.05
C PRO A 103 -13.06 -2.84 -0.67
N LYS A 104 -14.25 -2.79 -0.08
CA LYS A 104 -14.45 -2.12 1.23
C LYS A 104 -13.52 -2.62 2.33
N SER A 105 -13.25 -3.93 2.38
CA SER A 105 -12.33 -4.52 3.33
C SER A 105 -10.91 -3.96 3.23
N LEU A 106 -10.45 -3.66 2.01
CA LEU A 106 -9.13 -3.08 1.75
C LEU A 106 -9.11 -1.56 1.86
N SER A 107 -10.20 -0.88 1.50
CA SER A 107 -10.28 0.58 1.64
C SER A 107 -10.14 1.05 3.09
N TYR A 108 -10.68 0.30 4.05
CA TYR A 108 -10.49 0.59 5.49
C TYR A 108 -9.06 0.31 5.99
N ARG A 109 -8.27 -0.41 5.22
CA ARG A 109 -6.89 -0.80 5.53
C ARG A 109 -5.87 -0.07 4.63
N ILE A 110 -6.27 1.01 3.96
CA ILE A 110 -5.41 1.75 3.03
C ILE A 110 -4.12 2.27 3.70
N GLY A 111 -4.13 2.45 5.03
CA GLY A 111 -2.95 2.78 5.83
C GLY A 111 -1.85 1.70 5.79
N GLU A 112 -2.15 0.48 5.34
CA GLU A 112 -1.16 -0.58 5.14
C GLU A 112 -0.27 -0.35 3.92
N LEU A 113 -0.64 0.58 3.03
CA LEU A 113 0.24 1.03 1.96
C LEU A 113 1.52 1.71 2.49
N GLY A 114 1.50 2.18 3.75
CA GLY A 114 2.68 2.79 4.37
C GLY A 114 3.17 4.02 3.63
N GLN A 115 4.48 4.18 3.52
CA GLN A 115 5.06 5.31 2.81
C GLN A 115 4.88 5.15 1.29
N CYS A 116 4.19 6.11 0.67
CA CYS A 116 3.87 6.09 -0.75
C CYS A 116 4.62 7.18 -1.52
N MET A 117 5.48 6.77 -2.44
CA MET A 117 6.08 7.69 -3.40
C MET A 117 5.08 8.01 -4.51
N LEU A 118 4.76 9.29 -4.70
CA LEU A 118 3.98 9.76 -5.85
C LEU A 118 4.89 9.88 -7.07
N ILE A 119 4.50 9.23 -8.16
CA ILE A 119 5.16 9.31 -9.45
C ILE A 119 4.27 10.16 -10.36
N GLU A 120 4.75 11.33 -10.71
CA GLU A 120 4.06 12.25 -11.62
C GLU A 120 4.58 12.12 -13.05
N PRO A 121 3.72 12.37 -14.06
CA PRO A 121 4.15 12.31 -15.45
C PRO A 121 5.12 13.45 -15.77
N ASP A 122 6.22 13.13 -16.43
CA ASP A 122 7.09 14.10 -17.10
C ASP A 122 6.65 14.18 -18.57
N LEU A 123 6.42 15.40 -19.08
CA LEU A 123 5.98 15.62 -20.46
C LEU A 123 6.95 15.05 -21.51
N ASN A 124 8.24 15.02 -21.20
CA ASN A 124 9.26 14.48 -22.11
C ASN A 124 9.34 12.93 -22.06
N HIS A 125 8.83 12.33 -20.97
CA HIS A 125 8.93 10.89 -20.66
C HIS A 125 7.57 10.26 -20.38
N MET A 126 6.49 10.85 -20.92
CA MET A 126 5.10 10.44 -20.64
C MET A 126 4.82 8.97 -21.02
N PHE A 127 5.53 8.46 -22.04
CA PHE A 127 5.39 7.09 -22.54
C PHE A 127 6.50 6.17 -22.04
N ASP A 128 7.34 6.61 -21.12
CA ASP A 128 8.33 5.76 -20.50
C ASP A 128 7.75 5.09 -19.24
N LEU A 129 8.25 3.91 -18.93
CA LEU A 129 8.00 3.32 -17.62
C LEU A 129 8.93 3.97 -16.59
N PRO A 130 8.45 4.29 -15.38
CA PRO A 130 9.29 4.89 -14.35
C PRO A 130 10.52 4.03 -14.06
N ILE A 131 11.66 4.68 -13.82
CA ILE A 131 12.93 3.98 -13.56
C ILE A 131 12.80 3.10 -12.32
N GLU A 132 12.18 3.62 -11.25
CA GLU A 132 11.95 2.89 -10.02
C GLU A 132 11.12 1.62 -10.25
N PHE A 133 10.14 1.69 -11.13
CA PHE A 133 9.33 0.55 -11.51
C PHE A 133 10.15 -0.49 -12.29
N THR A 134 10.85 -0.05 -13.35
CA THR A 134 11.58 -0.96 -14.24
C THR A 134 12.76 -1.64 -13.55
N GLU A 135 13.50 -0.91 -12.70
CA GLU A 135 14.63 -1.48 -11.95
C GLU A 135 14.18 -2.49 -10.89
N ASN A 136 13.04 -2.28 -10.25
CA ASN A 136 12.56 -3.17 -9.20
C ASN A 136 11.82 -4.38 -9.75
N ILE A 137 11.03 -4.24 -10.82
CA ILE A 137 10.27 -5.36 -11.38
C ILE A 137 11.18 -6.47 -11.93
N ILE A 138 12.28 -6.10 -12.59
CA ILE A 138 13.26 -7.08 -13.15
C ILE A 138 14.14 -7.76 -12.08
N ARG A 139 14.08 -7.29 -10.83
CA ARG A 139 14.77 -7.88 -9.67
C ARG A 139 13.83 -8.66 -8.77
N SER A 140 12.55 -8.72 -9.12
CA SER A 140 11.54 -9.47 -8.38
C SER A 140 11.53 -10.93 -8.79
N ASN A 141 11.11 -11.83 -7.89
CA ASN A 141 11.00 -13.26 -8.17
C ASN A 141 9.62 -13.63 -8.70
N ASN A 142 8.59 -12.86 -8.29
CA ASN A 142 7.21 -13.05 -8.73
C ASN A 142 6.55 -11.70 -8.99
N VAL A 143 5.86 -11.58 -10.12
CA VAL A 143 5.20 -10.35 -10.55
C VAL A 143 3.73 -10.61 -10.81
N LYS A 144 2.85 -9.82 -10.20
CA LYS A 144 1.41 -9.84 -10.44
C LYS A 144 0.96 -8.50 -10.99
N MET A 145 0.32 -8.49 -12.16
CA MET A 145 -0.13 -7.26 -12.81
C MET A 145 -1.59 -7.35 -13.24
N PHE A 146 -2.38 -6.36 -12.86
CA PHE A 146 -3.69 -6.08 -13.44
C PHE A 146 -3.56 -4.88 -14.39
N ILE A 147 -4.12 -4.98 -15.59
CA ILE A 147 -3.89 -4.02 -16.67
C ILE A 147 -5.20 -3.74 -17.40
N SER A 148 -5.77 -2.54 -17.21
CA SER A 148 -6.94 -2.08 -17.94
C SER A 148 -6.62 -1.04 -19.01
N TYR A 149 -5.34 -0.70 -19.18
CA TYR A 149 -4.92 0.16 -20.27
C TYR A 149 -3.65 -0.36 -20.93
N PHE A 150 -3.60 -0.28 -22.26
CA PHE A 150 -2.45 -0.77 -23.03
C PHE A 150 -1.30 0.24 -23.01
N HIS A 151 -0.17 -0.14 -22.40
CA HIS A 151 1.07 0.63 -22.48
C HIS A 151 1.98 0.04 -23.54
N PRO A 152 2.54 0.84 -24.50
CA PRO A 152 3.33 0.32 -25.62
C PRO A 152 4.58 -0.48 -25.21
N LEU A 153 5.13 -0.22 -24.03
CA LEU A 153 6.31 -0.93 -23.52
C LEU A 153 5.99 -2.21 -22.75
N TYR A 154 4.73 -2.51 -22.44
CA TYR A 154 4.36 -3.72 -21.71
C TYR A 154 4.69 -5.01 -22.43
N PRO A 155 4.44 -5.17 -23.76
CA PRO A 155 4.80 -6.40 -24.47
C PRO A 155 6.29 -6.72 -24.34
N ARG A 156 7.16 -5.72 -24.50
CA ARG A 156 8.60 -5.87 -24.30
C ARG A 156 8.96 -6.24 -22.87
N LEU A 157 8.38 -5.55 -21.89
CA LEU A 157 8.58 -5.86 -20.47
C LEU A 157 8.24 -7.32 -20.16
N PHE A 158 7.14 -7.86 -20.69
CA PHE A 158 6.76 -9.26 -20.47
C PHE A 158 7.78 -10.23 -21.07
N ILE A 159 8.30 -9.94 -22.24
CA ILE A 159 9.37 -10.76 -22.86
C ILE A 159 10.67 -10.67 -22.03
N ASP A 160 11.00 -9.50 -21.49
CA ASP A 160 12.16 -9.32 -20.60
C ASP A 160 11.97 -10.14 -19.29
N LEU A 161 10.76 -10.21 -18.72
CA LEU A 161 10.45 -11.06 -17.56
C LEU A 161 10.60 -12.55 -17.89
N LEU A 162 10.07 -13.00 -19.04
CA LEU A 162 10.25 -14.38 -19.52
C LEU A 162 11.72 -14.75 -19.69
N SER A 163 12.51 -13.87 -20.31
CA SER A 163 13.93 -14.09 -20.54
C SER A 163 14.77 -14.24 -19.28
N LYS A 164 14.24 -13.73 -18.16
CA LYS A 164 14.83 -13.79 -16.82
C LYS A 164 14.26 -14.92 -15.95
N GLU A 165 13.38 -15.75 -16.52
CA GLU A 165 12.72 -16.85 -15.82
C GLU A 165 11.96 -16.38 -14.56
N ILE A 166 11.41 -15.15 -14.59
CA ILE A 166 10.59 -14.58 -13.53
C ILE A 166 9.16 -15.10 -13.70
N ASP A 167 8.59 -15.69 -12.66
CA ASP A 167 7.18 -16.10 -12.65
C ASP A 167 6.26 -14.89 -12.57
N PHE A 168 5.22 -14.83 -13.41
CA PHE A 168 4.29 -13.71 -13.36
C PHE A 168 2.85 -14.09 -13.74
N THR A 169 1.92 -13.33 -13.16
CA THR A 169 0.49 -13.46 -13.43
C THR A 169 -0.02 -12.13 -13.98
N LEU A 170 -0.67 -12.17 -15.15
CA LEU A 170 -1.26 -11.00 -15.80
C LEU A 170 -2.78 -11.13 -15.86
N ILE A 171 -3.48 -10.09 -15.44
CA ILE A 171 -4.92 -9.94 -15.65
C ILE A 171 -5.11 -8.77 -16.62
N PHE A 172 -5.67 -9.05 -17.78
CA PHE A 172 -6.04 -8.03 -18.76
C PHE A 172 -7.53 -7.77 -18.72
N THR A 173 -7.96 -6.55 -19.00
CA THR A 173 -9.35 -6.34 -19.43
C THR A 173 -9.55 -6.90 -20.84
N GLU A 174 -10.80 -7.16 -21.23
CA GLU A 174 -11.10 -7.71 -22.56
C GLU A 174 -10.56 -6.82 -23.69
N SER A 175 -10.70 -5.49 -23.56
CA SER A 175 -10.21 -4.54 -24.55
C SER A 175 -8.68 -4.55 -24.66
N VAL A 176 -7.94 -4.64 -23.55
CA VAL A 176 -6.47 -4.73 -23.55
C VAL A 176 -6.03 -6.07 -24.13
N PHE A 177 -6.67 -7.18 -23.76
CA PHE A 177 -6.36 -8.48 -24.33
C PHE A 177 -6.59 -8.54 -25.84
N ASN A 178 -7.71 -8.01 -26.34
CA ASN A 178 -8.00 -7.94 -27.76
C ASN A 178 -6.94 -7.10 -28.51
N ARG A 179 -6.48 -6.01 -27.91
CA ARG A 179 -5.40 -5.20 -28.47
C ARG A 179 -4.06 -5.95 -28.47
N MET A 180 -3.71 -6.65 -27.40
CA MET A 180 -2.53 -7.53 -27.37
C MET A 180 -2.59 -8.58 -28.47
N ARG A 181 -3.76 -9.23 -28.67
CA ARG A 181 -3.96 -10.23 -29.70
C ARG A 181 -3.80 -9.68 -31.12
N THR A 182 -4.19 -8.41 -31.35
CA THR A 182 -4.12 -7.76 -32.66
C THR A 182 -2.73 -7.20 -32.94
N ASP A 183 -2.16 -6.47 -32.01
CA ASP A 183 -0.95 -5.67 -32.22
C ASP A 183 0.32 -6.41 -31.80
N CYS A 184 0.24 -7.42 -30.92
CA CYS A 184 1.36 -8.11 -30.27
C CYS A 184 1.12 -9.63 -30.19
N SER A 185 0.61 -10.23 -31.28
CA SER A 185 0.26 -11.67 -31.32
C SER A 185 1.42 -12.60 -31.01
N LYS A 186 2.62 -12.26 -31.51
CA LYS A 186 3.84 -13.07 -31.27
C LYS A 186 4.25 -13.09 -29.80
N GLU A 187 4.22 -11.93 -29.15
CA GLU A 187 4.52 -11.81 -27.73
C GLU A 187 3.46 -12.57 -26.91
N LEU A 188 2.20 -12.48 -27.29
CA LEU A 188 1.13 -13.17 -26.61
C LEU A 188 1.24 -14.71 -26.76
N GLU A 189 1.64 -15.22 -27.95
CA GLU A 189 1.94 -16.64 -28.16
C GLU A 189 3.10 -17.13 -27.30
N LEU A 190 4.17 -16.33 -27.16
CA LEU A 190 5.29 -16.65 -26.27
C LEU A 190 4.86 -16.70 -24.79
N LEU A 191 4.02 -15.77 -24.37
CA LEU A 191 3.47 -15.74 -23.01
C LEU A 191 2.63 -16.97 -22.71
N THR A 192 1.71 -17.33 -23.59
CA THR A 192 0.82 -18.50 -23.40
C THR A 192 1.55 -19.84 -23.53
N GLY A 193 2.59 -19.88 -24.34
CA GLY A 193 3.44 -21.08 -24.51
C GLY A 193 4.45 -21.27 -23.37
N SER A 194 4.63 -20.30 -22.48
CA SER A 194 5.58 -20.38 -21.36
C SER A 194 4.95 -21.00 -20.12
N GLY A 195 5.74 -21.75 -19.35
CA GLY A 195 5.31 -22.25 -18.03
C GLY A 195 5.37 -21.20 -16.91
N SER A 196 5.96 -20.03 -17.16
CA SER A 196 6.20 -18.98 -16.16
C SER A 196 5.17 -17.84 -16.19
N ALA A 197 4.21 -17.86 -17.14
CA ALA A 197 3.20 -16.84 -17.28
C ALA A 197 1.78 -17.40 -17.11
N ASP A 198 1.05 -16.91 -16.12
CA ASP A 198 -0.38 -17.15 -15.96
C ASP A 198 -1.19 -15.95 -16.49
N LEU A 199 -2.08 -16.18 -17.43
CA LEU A 199 -2.87 -15.12 -18.08
C LEU A 199 -4.36 -15.23 -17.72
N TYR A 200 -4.97 -14.10 -17.41
CA TYR A 200 -6.39 -13.97 -17.08
C TYR A 200 -7.02 -12.82 -17.83
N ILE A 201 -8.33 -12.91 -18.05
CA ILE A 201 -9.15 -11.84 -18.63
C ILE A 201 -10.27 -11.49 -17.68
N CYS A 202 -10.51 -10.21 -17.49
CA CYS A 202 -11.62 -9.66 -16.73
C CYS A 202 -12.48 -8.70 -17.58
N ASP A 203 -13.64 -8.35 -17.05
CA ASP A 203 -14.57 -7.42 -17.67
C ASP A 203 -14.05 -5.98 -17.70
N ASP A 204 -14.33 -5.24 -18.79
CA ASP A 204 -13.93 -3.84 -18.98
C ASP A 204 -14.65 -2.85 -18.04
N SER A 205 -15.68 -3.27 -17.31
CA SER A 205 -16.40 -2.42 -16.35
C SER A 205 -15.60 -2.10 -15.09
N ILE A 206 -14.48 -2.80 -14.85
CA ILE A 206 -13.62 -2.59 -13.70
C ILE A 206 -12.97 -1.20 -13.78
N LYS A 207 -13.18 -0.38 -12.74
CA LYS A 207 -12.70 1.01 -12.67
C LYS A 207 -11.31 1.15 -12.01
N LEU A 208 -10.42 0.19 -12.28
CA LEU A 208 -9.04 0.20 -11.84
C LEU A 208 -8.13 0.30 -13.07
N THR A 209 -7.08 1.12 -13.02
CA THR A 209 -6.19 1.29 -14.16
C THR A 209 -5.10 0.22 -14.19
N THR A 210 -4.28 0.18 -13.16
CA THR A 210 -3.18 -0.78 -13.06
C THR A 210 -2.84 -1.06 -11.61
N ILE A 211 -2.58 -2.33 -11.33
CA ILE A 211 -1.85 -2.77 -10.13
C ILE A 211 -0.62 -3.54 -10.60
N THR A 212 0.52 -3.32 -9.97
CA THR A 212 1.63 -4.26 -10.00
C THR A 212 2.04 -4.57 -8.58
N VAL A 213 2.13 -5.85 -8.25
CA VAL A 213 2.54 -6.33 -6.92
C VAL A 213 3.68 -7.31 -7.08
N THR A 214 4.68 -7.14 -6.28
CA THR A 214 5.82 -8.04 -6.15
C THR A 214 6.17 -8.19 -4.66
N GLU A 215 7.10 -9.08 -4.31
CA GLU A 215 7.64 -9.15 -2.96
C GLU A 215 8.45 -7.90 -2.56
N ARG A 216 8.75 -7.01 -3.51
CA ARG A 216 9.59 -5.82 -3.31
C ARG A 216 8.79 -4.52 -3.23
N PHE A 217 7.68 -4.44 -3.94
CA PHE A 217 6.90 -3.21 -4.04
C PHE A 217 5.45 -3.47 -4.47
N THR A 218 4.62 -2.48 -4.18
CA THR A 218 3.27 -2.34 -4.75
C THR A 218 3.19 -1.03 -5.52
N TYR A 219 2.68 -1.11 -6.76
CA TYR A 219 2.51 0.01 -7.67
C TYR A 219 1.06 0.10 -8.10
N LEU A 220 0.44 1.25 -7.89
CA LEU A 220 -0.98 1.47 -8.08
C LEU A 220 -1.24 2.68 -8.96
N CYS A 221 -2.18 2.51 -9.86
CA CYS A 221 -2.73 3.60 -10.64
C CYS A 221 -4.25 3.54 -10.65
N PHE A 222 -4.90 4.65 -10.33
CA PHE A 222 -6.35 4.78 -10.31
C PHE A 222 -6.80 5.81 -11.34
N PHE A 223 -7.98 5.62 -11.91
CA PHE A 223 -8.65 6.70 -12.62
C PHE A 223 -8.95 7.87 -11.67
N ASN A 224 -8.99 9.06 -12.21
CA ASN A 224 -9.51 10.20 -11.46
C ASN A 224 -11.04 10.14 -11.34
N LYS A 225 -11.65 11.08 -10.61
CA LYS A 225 -13.12 11.13 -10.39
C LYS A 225 -13.91 11.36 -11.68
N GLU A 226 -13.29 11.93 -12.70
CA GLU A 226 -13.84 12.13 -14.03
C GLU A 226 -13.72 10.88 -14.92
N GLY A 227 -13.10 9.80 -14.41
CA GLY A 227 -12.90 8.56 -15.15
C GLY A 227 -11.74 8.62 -16.14
N MET A 228 -10.86 9.60 -16.03
CA MET A 228 -9.69 9.75 -16.91
C MET A 228 -8.43 9.18 -16.27
N TYR A 229 -7.53 8.71 -17.13
CA TYR A 229 -6.18 8.32 -16.75
C TYR A 229 -5.23 9.52 -16.90
N ASP A 230 -4.68 10.01 -15.81
CA ASP A 230 -3.82 11.20 -15.76
C ASP A 230 -2.33 10.89 -15.56
N HIS A 231 -1.92 9.64 -15.74
CA HIS A 231 -0.55 9.14 -15.60
C HIS A 231 0.09 9.32 -14.20
N ARG A 232 -0.68 9.73 -13.19
CA ARG A 232 -0.22 9.79 -11.80
C ARG A 232 -0.35 8.42 -11.14
N LYS A 233 0.68 8.01 -10.43
CA LYS A 233 0.80 6.67 -9.84
C LYS A 233 1.42 6.77 -8.46
N ILE A 234 1.14 5.80 -7.62
CA ILE A 234 1.81 5.66 -6.32
C ILE A 234 2.57 4.35 -6.28
N MET A 235 3.70 4.36 -5.60
CA MET A 235 4.55 3.19 -5.37
C MET A 235 4.96 3.13 -3.91
N SER A 236 4.86 1.95 -3.31
CA SER A 236 5.28 1.69 -1.94
C SER A 236 6.19 0.47 -1.88
N PHE A 237 7.21 0.55 -1.03
CA PHE A 237 8.18 -0.51 -0.77
C PHE A 237 7.95 -1.18 0.59
N ASP A 238 6.89 -0.80 1.31
CA ASP A 238 6.57 -1.39 2.60
C ASP A 238 6.06 -2.82 2.44
N GLU A 239 6.48 -3.72 3.31
CA GLU A 239 6.04 -5.12 3.30
C GLU A 239 4.51 -5.24 3.48
N SER A 240 3.91 -4.34 4.28
CA SER A 240 2.45 -4.28 4.43
C SER A 240 1.73 -3.88 3.15
N ALA A 241 2.35 -3.02 2.32
CA ALA A 241 1.81 -2.64 1.02
C ALA A 241 1.79 -3.83 0.05
N SER A 242 2.84 -4.66 0.06
CA SER A 242 2.87 -5.86 -0.78
C SER A 242 1.75 -6.83 -0.40
N LYS A 243 1.51 -7.07 0.90
CA LYS A 243 0.41 -7.91 1.37
C LYS A 243 -0.97 -7.34 1.00
N TRP A 244 -1.17 -6.05 1.18
CA TRP A 244 -2.41 -5.36 0.80
C TRP A 244 -2.64 -5.42 -0.72
N GLY A 245 -1.60 -5.19 -1.50
CA GLY A 245 -1.62 -5.28 -2.96
C GLY A 245 -1.93 -6.69 -3.46
N GLU A 246 -1.37 -7.72 -2.82
CA GLU A 246 -1.67 -9.14 -3.07
C GLU A 246 -3.15 -9.46 -2.87
N GLU A 247 -3.75 -8.99 -1.79
CA GLU A 247 -5.17 -9.18 -1.52
C GLU A 247 -6.03 -8.48 -2.60
N LEU A 248 -5.64 -7.27 -3.02
CA LEU A 248 -6.33 -6.54 -4.07
C LEU A 248 -6.20 -7.25 -5.43
N PHE A 249 -5.02 -7.73 -5.77
CA PHE A 249 -4.79 -8.51 -6.99
C PHE A 249 -5.61 -9.81 -6.98
N THR A 250 -5.57 -10.56 -5.87
CA THR A 250 -6.33 -11.81 -5.71
C THR A 250 -7.85 -11.58 -5.83
N HIS A 251 -8.34 -10.44 -5.31
CA HIS A 251 -9.75 -10.08 -5.50
C HIS A 251 -10.10 -10.02 -6.99
N TYR A 252 -9.30 -9.36 -7.81
CA TYR A 252 -9.53 -9.25 -9.25
C TYR A 252 -9.26 -10.56 -10.00
N GLN A 253 -8.29 -11.34 -9.58
CA GLN A 253 -8.02 -12.65 -10.15
C GLN A 253 -9.23 -13.59 -10.00
N ASN A 254 -9.90 -13.55 -8.83
CA ASN A 254 -11.11 -14.34 -8.57
C ASN A 254 -12.32 -13.90 -9.40
N LEU A 255 -12.32 -12.68 -9.93
CA LEU A 255 -13.33 -12.16 -10.85
C LEU A 255 -12.98 -12.39 -12.31
N SER A 256 -11.84 -12.97 -12.61
CA SER A 256 -11.27 -13.14 -13.94
C SER A 256 -11.34 -14.60 -14.38
N ARG A 257 -11.41 -14.83 -15.69
CA ARG A 257 -11.26 -16.17 -16.26
C ARG A 257 -9.83 -16.42 -16.73
N ARG A 258 -9.28 -17.59 -16.44
CA ARG A 258 -7.95 -17.99 -16.90
C ARG A 258 -7.98 -18.25 -18.42
N ILE A 259 -6.93 -17.83 -19.12
CA ILE A 259 -6.69 -18.14 -20.52
C ILE A 259 -5.94 -19.47 -20.59
N THR A 260 -6.51 -20.45 -21.25
CA THR A 260 -5.91 -21.76 -21.50
C THR A 260 -5.52 -21.95 -22.97
N GLU A 261 -6.17 -21.23 -23.89
CA GLU A 261 -5.94 -21.26 -25.32
C GLU A 261 -6.21 -19.86 -25.90
N LEU A 262 -5.48 -19.48 -26.99
CA LEU A 262 -5.58 -18.19 -27.69
C LEU A 262 -6.69 -18.17 -28.74
#